data_9c50cfefd415e50077e8db0898f964f1
#
_entry.id   9c50cfefd415e50077e8db0898f964f1
#
_cell.length_a   1.000
_cell.length_b   1.000
_cell.length_c   1.000
_cell.angle_alpha   90.00
_cell.angle_beta   90.00
_cell.angle_gamma   90.00
#
_symmetry.space_group_name_H-M   'P 1'
#
loop_
_entity.id
_entity.type
_entity.pdbx_description
1 polymer ?
#
loop_
_entity_poly.entity_id
_entity_poly.type
_entity_poly.pdbx_seq_one_letter_code
_entity_poly.pdbx_strand_id
1 'polypeptide(L)'
;MKKLKKKDSTKIGILGGTFDPPHKGHLYISKVALKKLRLKKLIWAVTKKNPLKSKPYLNIKERINLSKKITKNEKKIFVHYFDKKIKSVNTFNLINFIKKNNNKTKLFFLIGADNLKKFHKWNNWKKIPNLAKIVVFARQGYSIKSL
;
A
#
# COMPACT_ATOMS: atom_id res chain seq x y z
N MET A 1 -21.33 1.27 -36.55
CA MET A 1 -19.95 1.25 -35.95
C MET A 1 -20.05 1.04 -34.47
N LYS A 2 -19.54 -0.08 -33.98
CA LYS A 2 -19.55 -0.37 -32.55
C LYS A 2 -18.52 0.56 -31.86
N LYS A 3 -18.98 1.42 -30.96
CA LYS A 3 -18.10 2.15 -30.09
C LYS A 3 -17.36 1.13 -29.20
N LEU A 4 -16.05 1.09 -29.29
CA LEU A 4 -15.25 0.33 -28.35
C LEU A 4 -15.48 0.90 -26.95
N LYS A 5 -16.03 0.07 -26.05
CA LYS A 5 -16.11 0.46 -24.64
C LYS A 5 -14.70 0.70 -24.14
N LYS A 6 -14.42 1.90 -23.60
CA LYS A 6 -13.19 2.12 -22.85
C LYS A 6 -13.14 1.08 -21.73
N LYS A 7 -12.12 0.25 -21.73
CA LYS A 7 -11.86 -0.62 -20.58
C LYS A 7 -11.61 0.27 -19.38
N ASP A 8 -12.34 0.03 -18.30
CA ASP A 8 -12.07 0.70 -17.05
C ASP A 8 -10.62 0.45 -16.67
N SER A 9 -9.91 1.50 -16.21
CA SER A 9 -8.55 1.38 -15.76
C SER A 9 -8.48 0.37 -14.61
N THR A 10 -7.53 -0.54 -14.68
CA THR A 10 -7.26 -1.46 -13.57
C THR A 10 -6.88 -0.65 -12.33
N LYS A 11 -7.46 -1.01 -11.20
CA LYS A 11 -7.22 -0.35 -9.91
C LYS A 11 -6.42 -1.28 -9.00
N ILE A 12 -5.32 -0.78 -8.47
CA ILE A 12 -4.45 -1.51 -7.55
C ILE A 12 -4.25 -0.69 -6.30
N GLY A 13 -4.41 -1.32 -5.14
CA GLY A 13 -4.11 -0.71 -3.85
C GLY A 13 -2.70 -1.07 -3.38
N ILE A 14 -2.11 -0.17 -2.60
CA ILE A 14 -0.82 -0.37 -1.97
C ILE A 14 -0.95 -0.05 -0.48
N LEU A 15 -0.64 -1.01 0.36
CA LEU A 15 -0.53 -0.81 1.81
C LEU A 15 0.94 -1.00 2.16
N GLY A 16 1.64 0.09 2.46
CA GLY A 16 3.03 0.06 2.86
C GLY A 16 3.16 0.04 4.38
N GLY A 17 4.20 -0.59 4.86
CA GLY A 17 4.49 -0.62 6.29
C GLY A 17 5.57 -1.59 6.66
N THR A 18 5.94 -1.58 7.94
CA THR A 18 6.91 -2.53 8.48
C THR A 18 6.30 -3.88 8.80
N PHE A 19 4.99 -3.91 9.08
CA PHE A 19 4.26 -5.13 9.46
C PHE A 19 4.95 -5.88 10.60
N ASP A 20 5.09 -5.20 11.73
CA ASP A 20 5.93 -5.62 12.87
C ASP A 20 5.13 -5.80 14.18
N PRO A 21 4.32 -6.86 14.33
CA PRO A 21 3.97 -7.85 13.33
C PRO A 21 2.80 -7.42 12.45
N PRO A 22 2.54 -8.12 11.34
CA PRO A 22 1.26 -7.98 10.65
C PRO A 22 0.13 -8.48 11.55
N HIS A 23 -1.05 -7.90 11.44
CA HIS A 23 -2.18 -8.27 12.31
C HIS A 23 -3.52 -8.14 11.60
N LYS A 24 -4.58 -8.53 12.31
CA LYS A 24 -5.95 -8.52 11.78
C LYS A 24 -6.41 -7.13 11.32
N GLY A 25 -5.88 -6.07 11.92
CA GLY A 25 -6.18 -4.70 11.50
C GLY A 25 -5.72 -4.41 10.07
N HIS A 26 -4.50 -4.84 9.73
CA HIS A 26 -3.98 -4.74 8.35
C HIS A 26 -4.90 -5.49 7.38
N LEU A 27 -5.30 -6.70 7.76
CA LEU A 27 -6.14 -7.54 6.92
C LEU A 27 -7.53 -6.92 6.74
N TYR A 28 -8.13 -6.43 7.80
CA TYR A 28 -9.46 -5.81 7.77
C TYR A 28 -9.47 -4.58 6.84
N ILE A 29 -8.53 -3.68 7.00
CA ILE A 29 -8.40 -2.47 6.18
C ILE A 29 -8.23 -2.85 4.71
N SER A 30 -7.43 -3.87 4.44
CA SER A 30 -7.19 -4.37 3.08
C SER A 30 -8.47 -4.89 2.44
N LYS A 31 -9.25 -5.68 3.18
CA LYS A 31 -10.51 -6.24 2.69
C LYS A 31 -11.55 -5.14 2.43
N VAL A 32 -11.64 -4.17 3.32
CA VAL A 32 -12.54 -3.02 3.15
C VAL A 32 -12.15 -2.20 1.92
N ALA A 33 -10.85 -1.94 1.74
CA ALA A 33 -10.36 -1.19 0.57
C ALA A 33 -10.62 -1.93 -0.73
N LEU A 34 -10.35 -3.24 -0.77
CA LEU A 34 -10.62 -4.06 -1.95
C LEU A 34 -12.07 -3.95 -2.39
N LYS A 35 -13.00 -3.99 -1.44
CA LYS A 35 -14.44 -3.93 -1.71
C LYS A 35 -14.89 -2.52 -2.08
N LYS A 36 -14.60 -1.53 -1.23
CA LYS A 36 -15.09 -0.15 -1.42
C LYS A 36 -14.51 0.53 -2.65
N LEU A 37 -13.24 0.30 -2.93
CA LEU A 37 -12.54 0.92 -4.07
C LEU A 37 -12.59 0.05 -5.33
N ARG A 38 -13.18 -1.14 -5.23
CA ARG A 38 -13.25 -2.11 -6.34
C ARG A 38 -11.88 -2.40 -6.92
N LEU A 39 -10.92 -2.67 -6.05
CA LEU A 39 -9.55 -2.95 -6.46
C LEU A 39 -9.44 -4.33 -7.08
N LYS A 40 -8.64 -4.45 -8.13
CA LYS A 40 -8.29 -5.75 -8.71
C LYS A 40 -7.42 -6.55 -7.75
N LYS A 41 -6.48 -5.88 -7.10
CA LYS A 41 -5.59 -6.47 -6.11
C LYS A 41 -5.07 -5.40 -5.17
N LEU A 42 -4.52 -5.85 -4.05
CA LEU A 42 -3.88 -4.98 -3.08
C LEU A 42 -2.51 -5.56 -2.72
N ILE A 43 -1.50 -4.72 -2.80
CA ILE A 43 -0.13 -5.10 -2.50
C ILE A 43 0.22 -4.68 -1.08
N TRP A 44 0.64 -5.65 -0.26
CA TRP A 44 1.30 -5.36 1.01
C TRP A 44 2.79 -5.17 0.72
N ALA A 45 3.23 -3.94 0.75
CA ALA A 45 4.63 -3.59 0.52
C ALA A 45 5.35 -3.52 1.85
N VAL A 46 5.97 -4.63 2.25
CA VAL A 46 6.72 -4.70 3.50
C VAL A 46 8.05 -3.98 3.31
N THR A 47 8.35 -3.03 4.19
CA THR A 47 9.62 -2.30 4.15
C THR A 47 10.49 -2.66 5.35
N LYS A 48 11.81 -2.58 5.14
CA LYS A 48 12.79 -2.89 6.18
C LYS A 48 12.62 -2.01 7.41
N LYS A 49 12.40 -0.71 7.19
CA LYS A 49 12.16 0.25 8.27
C LYS A 49 11.38 1.45 7.76
N ASN A 50 10.68 2.11 8.67
CA ASN A 50 10.12 3.43 8.42
C ASN A 50 11.16 4.46 8.86
N PRO A 51 11.63 5.37 7.96
CA PRO A 51 12.65 6.36 8.31
C PRO A 51 12.29 7.26 9.49
N LEU A 52 11.00 7.41 9.79
CA LEU A 52 10.51 8.28 10.86
C LEU A 52 10.21 7.55 12.17
N LYS A 53 10.43 6.23 12.22
CA LYS A 53 10.15 5.40 13.39
C LYS A 53 11.40 4.66 13.86
N SER A 54 11.36 4.12 15.10
CA SER A 54 12.40 3.28 15.63
C SER A 54 12.51 1.96 14.87
N LYS A 55 13.64 1.26 15.08
CA LYS A 55 13.92 -0.03 14.45
C LYS A 55 12.83 -1.06 14.77
N PRO A 56 12.36 -1.86 13.80
CA PRO A 56 11.40 -2.93 14.04
C PRO A 56 11.93 -4.01 14.99
N TYR A 57 11.02 -4.65 15.73
CA TYR A 57 11.35 -5.77 16.62
C TYR A 57 11.72 -7.04 15.84
N LEU A 58 10.89 -7.38 14.85
CA LEU A 58 11.11 -8.58 14.03
C LEU A 58 12.01 -8.25 12.85
N ASN A 59 12.82 -9.22 12.43
CA ASN A 59 13.61 -9.04 11.21
C ASN A 59 12.72 -9.08 9.98
N ILE A 60 13.24 -8.61 8.84
CA ILE A 60 12.46 -8.50 7.61
C ILE A 60 11.92 -9.85 7.13
N LYS A 61 12.70 -10.90 7.23
CA LYS A 61 12.30 -12.25 6.80
C LYS A 61 11.10 -12.75 7.61
N GLU A 62 11.12 -12.58 8.93
CA GLU A 62 10.00 -12.96 9.79
C GLU A 62 8.74 -12.18 9.45
N ARG A 63 8.86 -10.87 9.23
CA ARG A 63 7.72 -10.01 8.90
C ARG A 63 7.11 -10.38 7.55
N ILE A 64 7.92 -10.69 6.57
CA ILE A 64 7.45 -11.17 5.27
C ILE A 64 6.72 -12.50 5.42
N ASN A 65 7.32 -13.45 6.14
CA ASN A 65 6.72 -14.77 6.33
C ASN A 65 5.40 -14.71 7.08
N LEU A 66 5.32 -13.90 8.14
CA LEU A 66 4.08 -13.70 8.89
C LEU A 66 3.00 -13.03 8.04
N SER A 67 3.40 -12.06 7.22
CA SER A 67 2.47 -11.38 6.31
C SER A 67 1.89 -12.34 5.27
N LYS A 68 2.71 -13.21 4.71
CA LYS A 68 2.26 -14.24 3.78
C LYS A 68 1.33 -15.25 4.47
N LYS A 69 1.64 -15.61 5.71
CA LYS A 69 0.82 -16.55 6.48
C LYS A 69 -0.58 -15.98 6.77
N ILE A 70 -0.66 -14.74 7.23
CA ILE A 70 -1.95 -14.13 7.56
C ILE A 70 -2.81 -13.84 6.32
N THR A 71 -2.19 -13.66 5.16
CA THR A 71 -2.90 -13.38 3.90
C THR A 71 -3.10 -14.60 3.01
N LYS A 72 -2.72 -15.79 3.46
CA LYS A 72 -2.72 -17.00 2.60
C LYS A 72 -4.06 -17.32 1.97
N ASN A 73 -5.18 -17.01 2.63
CA ASN A 73 -6.52 -17.28 2.13
C ASN A 73 -7.12 -16.10 1.35
N GLU A 74 -6.36 -15.02 1.17
CA GLU A 74 -6.82 -13.81 0.50
C GLU A 74 -6.23 -13.74 -0.92
N LYS A 75 -7.05 -14.12 -1.90
CA LYS A 75 -6.60 -14.24 -3.30
C LYS A 75 -6.18 -12.93 -3.96
N LYS A 76 -6.65 -11.79 -3.42
CA LYS A 76 -6.38 -10.47 -3.99
C LYS A 76 -5.33 -9.68 -3.23
N ILE A 77 -4.74 -10.24 -2.17
CA ILE A 77 -3.69 -9.59 -1.40
C ILE A 77 -2.36 -10.27 -1.70
N PHE A 78 -1.38 -9.47 -2.08
CA PHE A 78 -0.04 -9.94 -2.46
C PHE A 78 1.01 -9.27 -1.59
N VAL A 79 1.86 -10.07 -0.96
CA VAL A 79 2.95 -9.57 -0.11
C VAL A 79 4.22 -9.45 -0.93
N HIS A 80 4.82 -8.25 -0.95
CA HIS A 80 6.05 -7.99 -1.70
C HIS A 80 7.04 -7.20 -0.84
N TYR A 81 8.31 -7.43 -1.12
CA TYR A 81 9.43 -6.69 -0.54
C TYR A 81 10.24 -6.09 -1.68
N PHE A 82 10.12 -4.78 -1.85
CA PHE A 82 10.73 -4.06 -2.98
C PHE A 82 12.03 -3.34 -2.64
N ASP A 83 12.35 -3.15 -1.36
CA ASP A 83 13.44 -2.27 -0.90
C ASP A 83 14.77 -2.54 -1.61
N LYS A 84 15.13 -3.81 -1.76
CA LYS A 84 16.38 -4.19 -2.44
C LYS A 84 16.35 -3.84 -3.92
N LYS A 85 15.24 -4.08 -4.57
CA LYS A 85 15.06 -3.84 -6.01
C LYS A 85 15.09 -2.36 -6.34
N ILE A 86 14.42 -1.54 -5.53
CA ILE A 86 14.38 -0.09 -5.72
C ILE A 86 15.53 0.64 -5.01
N LYS A 87 16.32 -0.06 -4.21
CA LYS A 87 17.43 0.48 -3.39
C LYS A 87 17.00 1.65 -2.52
N SER A 88 15.82 1.54 -1.91
CA SER A 88 15.22 2.60 -1.11
C SER A 88 14.19 2.05 -0.16
N VAL A 89 13.98 2.74 0.97
CA VAL A 89 12.88 2.51 1.90
C VAL A 89 11.81 3.61 1.81
N ASN A 90 11.97 4.56 0.87
CA ASN A 90 11.08 5.70 0.73
C ASN A 90 9.81 5.33 -0.03
N THR A 91 8.67 5.78 0.49
CA THR A 91 7.35 5.53 -0.12
C THR A 91 7.24 6.09 -1.53
N PHE A 92 7.79 7.28 -1.79
CA PHE A 92 7.78 7.86 -3.13
C PHE A 92 8.43 6.92 -4.14
N ASN A 93 9.62 6.39 -3.81
CA ASN A 93 10.35 5.50 -4.70
C ASN A 93 9.59 4.18 -4.95
N LEU A 94 8.93 3.67 -3.91
CA LEU A 94 8.08 2.48 -4.01
C LEU A 94 6.92 2.72 -4.98
N ILE A 95 6.16 3.78 -4.77
CA ILE A 95 4.99 4.09 -5.59
C ILE A 95 5.40 4.38 -7.03
N ASN A 96 6.49 5.12 -7.21
CA ASN A 96 7.02 5.43 -8.54
C ASN A 96 7.42 4.15 -9.29
N PHE A 97 8.07 3.22 -8.61
CA PHE A 97 8.43 1.92 -9.19
C PHE A 97 7.20 1.14 -9.63
N ILE A 98 6.20 1.03 -8.75
CA ILE A 98 4.97 0.31 -9.07
C ILE A 98 4.24 0.99 -10.24
N LYS A 99 4.17 2.32 -10.25
CA LYS A 99 3.53 3.07 -11.32
C LYS A 99 4.20 2.85 -12.67
N LYS A 100 5.53 2.89 -12.71
CA LYS A 100 6.29 2.65 -13.95
C LYS A 100 6.03 1.28 -14.56
N ASN A 101 5.86 0.27 -13.72
CA ASN A 101 5.59 -1.09 -14.17
C ASN A 101 4.10 -1.35 -14.43
N ASN A 102 3.24 -0.38 -14.13
CA ASN A 102 1.78 -0.48 -14.28
C ASN A 102 1.22 0.86 -14.74
N ASN A 103 1.78 1.43 -15.80
CA ASN A 103 1.51 2.82 -16.22
C ASN A 103 0.05 3.11 -16.56
N LYS A 104 -0.71 2.10 -16.99
CA LYS A 104 -2.13 2.23 -17.31
C LYS A 104 -3.03 1.93 -16.10
N THR A 105 -2.43 1.66 -14.96
CA THR A 105 -3.16 1.29 -13.75
C THR A 105 -3.36 2.51 -12.86
N LYS A 106 -4.54 2.61 -12.27
CA LYS A 106 -4.83 3.60 -11.25
C LYS A 106 -4.39 3.06 -9.89
N LEU A 107 -3.46 3.74 -9.23
CA LEU A 107 -2.94 3.33 -7.94
C LEU A 107 -3.64 4.05 -6.80
N PHE A 108 -3.90 3.32 -5.72
CA PHE A 108 -4.45 3.84 -4.47
C PHE A 108 -3.47 3.51 -3.35
N PHE A 109 -2.93 4.53 -2.71
CA PHE A 109 -2.03 4.35 -1.58
C PHE A 109 -2.81 4.51 -0.27
N LEU A 110 -2.84 3.46 0.53
CA LEU A 110 -3.55 3.42 1.81
C LEU A 110 -2.63 3.92 2.91
N ILE A 111 -3.07 4.92 3.65
CA ILE A 111 -2.31 5.52 4.75
C ILE A 111 -3.20 5.65 5.98
N GLY A 112 -2.66 5.29 7.14
CA GLY A 112 -3.35 5.51 8.42
C GLY A 112 -3.39 6.99 8.78
N ALA A 113 -4.43 7.41 9.48
CA ALA A 113 -4.58 8.80 9.92
C ALA A 113 -3.37 9.29 10.73
N ASP A 114 -2.77 8.40 11.53
CA ASP A 114 -1.57 8.73 12.32
C ASP A 114 -0.37 9.08 11.43
N ASN A 115 -0.20 8.34 10.33
CA ASN A 115 0.88 8.58 9.38
C ASN A 115 0.62 9.80 8.52
N LEU A 116 -0.64 10.13 8.27
CA LEU A 116 -1.01 11.32 7.50
C LEU A 116 -0.48 12.60 8.16
N LYS A 117 -0.46 12.67 9.48
CA LYS A 117 0.07 13.82 10.22
C LYS A 117 1.55 14.07 9.93
N LYS A 118 2.31 13.04 9.58
CA LYS A 118 3.74 13.11 9.27
C LYS A 118 4.03 13.03 7.78
N PHE A 119 2.99 12.96 6.95
CA PHE A 119 3.14 12.80 5.50
C PHE A 119 4.03 13.87 4.87
N HIS A 120 3.93 15.10 5.34
CA HIS A 120 4.75 16.22 4.85
C HIS A 120 6.25 16.07 5.15
N LYS A 121 6.63 15.11 5.96
CA LYS A 121 8.05 14.79 6.27
C LYS A 121 8.61 13.71 5.36
N TRP A 122 7.77 13.09 4.54
CA TRP A 122 8.21 12.03 3.63
C TRP A 122 8.94 12.63 2.43
N ASN A 123 9.95 11.91 1.96
CA ASN A 123 10.71 12.30 0.78
C ASN A 123 9.77 12.44 -0.43
N ASN A 124 9.85 13.59 -1.12
CA ASN A 124 9.04 13.88 -2.30
C ASN A 124 7.53 13.75 -2.09
N TRP A 125 7.05 14.01 -0.88
CA TRP A 125 5.65 13.81 -0.55
C TRP A 125 4.67 14.56 -1.45
N LYS A 126 5.05 15.75 -1.94
CA LYS A 126 4.19 16.54 -2.83
C LYS A 126 3.97 15.86 -4.19
N LYS A 127 4.88 14.98 -4.59
CA LYS A 127 4.80 14.27 -5.86
C LYS A 127 3.99 12.98 -5.78
N ILE A 128 3.77 12.46 -4.57
CA ILE A 128 3.04 11.20 -4.38
C ILE A 128 1.61 11.26 -4.93
N PRO A 129 0.82 12.33 -4.67
CA PRO A 129 -0.54 12.42 -5.21
C PRO A 129 -0.64 12.42 -6.74
N ASN A 130 0.46 12.73 -7.43
CA ASN A 130 0.50 12.66 -8.90
C ASN A 130 0.62 11.22 -9.41
N LEU A 131 1.08 10.31 -8.55
CA LEU A 131 1.30 8.89 -8.90
C LEU A 131 0.18 7.98 -8.41
N ALA A 132 -0.40 8.30 -7.26
CA ALA A 132 -1.40 7.48 -6.62
C ALA A 132 -2.40 8.32 -5.85
N LYS A 133 -3.65 7.87 -5.82
CA LYS A 133 -4.67 8.50 -4.98
C LYS A 133 -4.44 8.09 -3.53
N ILE A 134 -4.36 9.07 -2.64
CA ILE A 134 -4.17 8.82 -1.21
C ILE A 134 -5.52 8.48 -0.58
N VAL A 135 -5.57 7.34 0.10
CA VAL A 135 -6.76 6.87 0.81
C VAL A 135 -6.42 6.74 2.28
N VAL A 136 -7.12 7.50 3.11
CA VAL A 136 -6.86 7.56 4.55
C VAL A 136 -7.83 6.65 5.29
N PHE A 137 -7.31 5.85 6.18
CA PHE A 137 -8.13 5.07 7.09
C PHE A 137 -7.86 5.46 8.54
N ALA A 138 -8.92 5.44 9.37
CA ALA A 138 -8.82 5.69 10.79
C ALA A 138 -8.75 4.37 11.54
N ARG A 139 -7.96 4.31 12.62
CA ARG A 139 -7.86 3.10 13.45
C ARG A 139 -9.18 2.76 14.15
N GLN A 140 -9.93 3.76 14.58
CA GLN A 140 -11.23 3.56 15.22
C GLN A 140 -12.32 3.55 14.16
N GLY A 141 -13.10 2.45 14.12
CA GLY A 141 -14.20 2.30 13.18
C GLY A 141 -13.81 2.01 11.75
N TYR A 142 -12.53 1.94 11.43
CA TYR A 142 -11.98 1.56 10.12
C TYR A 142 -12.69 2.21 8.92
N SER A 143 -13.05 3.50 9.04
CA SER A 143 -13.59 4.24 7.91
C SER A 143 -12.49 4.62 6.93
N ILE A 144 -12.79 4.51 5.65
CA ILE A 144 -11.86 4.89 4.59
C ILE A 144 -12.35 6.18 3.96
N LYS A 145 -11.48 7.19 3.92
CA LYS A 145 -11.73 8.47 3.25
C LYS A 145 -10.71 8.67 2.14
N SER A 146 -11.19 9.19 1.02
CA SER A 146 -10.36 9.61 -0.10
C SER A 146 -10.01 11.09 0.07
N LEU A 147 -8.77 11.43 -0.14
CA LEU A 147 -8.33 12.82 -0.20
C LEU A 147 -8.44 13.37 -1.62
#